data_891b8e35b131db07eeca2473156bf5ee
#
_entry.id   891b8e35b131db07eeca2473156bf5ee
#
_cell.length_a   1.000
_cell.length_b   1.000
_cell.length_c   1.000
_cell.angle_alpha   90.00
_cell.angle_beta   90.00
_cell.angle_gamma   90.00
#
_symmetry.space_group_name_H-M   'P 1'
#
loop_
_entity.id
_entity.type
_entity.pdbx_description
1 polymer ?
#
loop_
_entity_poly.entity_id
_entity_poly.type
_entity_poly.pdbx_seq_one_letter_code
_entity_poly.pdbx_strand_id
1 'polypeptide(L)'
;MDRDTEIVNLYRNRGKESVIDQIYSKDIERKKKLADSVIEYKYTEDKLLEELKKYIDATYNQHYAQGKYQATDTIIDAEYGEGFCMGNMLKYWKRYGKKDGRNRKDLLKIIHYAMIMLFLHDSTQTK
;
A
#
# COMPACT_ATOMS: atom_id res chain seq x y z
N MET A 1 0.97 19.19 -3.67
CA MET A 1 2.30 18.87 -4.22
C MET A 1 2.61 17.44 -3.89
N ASP A 2 2.98 16.65 -4.87
CA ASP A 2 3.32 15.28 -4.61
C ASP A 2 4.66 15.16 -3.90
N ARG A 3 4.95 13.98 -3.39
CA ARG A 3 6.15 13.71 -2.60
C ARG A 3 7.43 13.96 -3.39
N ASP A 4 7.43 13.62 -4.67
CA ASP A 4 8.60 13.77 -5.51
C ASP A 4 8.87 15.23 -5.84
N THR A 5 7.85 16.01 -6.11
CA THR A 5 7.96 17.45 -6.33
C THR A 5 8.46 18.15 -5.07
N GLU A 6 7.99 17.72 -3.92
CA GLU A 6 8.44 18.22 -2.63
C GLU A 6 9.93 17.94 -2.42
N ILE A 7 10.36 16.71 -2.70
CA ILE A 7 11.77 16.33 -2.62
C ILE A 7 12.63 17.20 -3.54
N VAL A 8 12.19 17.44 -4.78
CA VAL A 8 12.92 18.30 -5.73
C VAL A 8 13.05 19.72 -5.20
N ASN A 9 11.98 20.26 -4.61
CA ASN A 9 12.02 21.60 -4.02
C ASN A 9 12.97 21.68 -2.84
N LEU A 10 13.12 20.60 -2.10
CA LEU A 10 14.05 20.47 -1.00
C LEU A 10 15.50 20.61 -1.46
N TYR A 11 15.85 19.94 -2.54
CA TYR A 11 17.18 20.05 -3.12
C TYR A 11 17.47 21.46 -3.63
N ARG A 12 16.45 22.20 -4.04
CA ARG A 12 16.59 23.60 -4.45
C ARG A 12 16.81 24.55 -3.27
N ASN A 13 16.27 24.20 -2.11
CA ASN A 13 16.39 24.99 -0.88
C ASN A 13 17.53 24.49 0.00
N ARG A 14 18.72 24.43 -0.58
CA ARG A 14 19.91 23.97 0.13
C ARG A 14 20.15 24.77 1.42
N GLY A 15 20.37 24.05 2.51
CA GLY A 15 20.68 24.63 3.83
C GLY A 15 19.46 24.80 4.74
N LYS A 16 18.27 24.52 4.25
CA LYS A 16 17.07 24.49 5.10
C LYS A 16 16.58 23.05 5.24
N GLU A 17 16.53 22.58 6.48
CA GLU A 17 15.90 21.29 6.75
C GLU A 17 14.41 21.38 6.43
N SER A 18 13.98 20.60 5.48
CA SER A 18 12.61 20.61 5.02
C SER A 18 11.75 19.67 5.85
N VAL A 19 10.44 19.80 5.68
CA VAL A 19 9.47 18.90 6.32
C VAL A 19 9.74 17.44 5.91
N ILE A 20 10.10 17.19 4.65
CA ILE A 20 10.40 15.83 4.19
C ILE A 20 11.69 15.29 4.81
N ASP A 21 12.75 16.10 4.88
CA ASP A 21 13.99 15.68 5.55
C ASP A 21 13.71 15.32 7.00
N GLN A 22 12.88 16.11 7.68
CA GLN A 22 12.46 15.83 9.05
C GLN A 22 11.69 14.52 9.15
N ILE A 23 10.78 14.24 8.21
CA ILE A 23 10.02 13.00 8.16
C ILE A 23 10.95 11.81 7.95
N TYR A 24 11.87 11.90 6.99
CA TYR A 24 12.84 10.83 6.73
C TYR A 24 13.76 10.61 7.93
N SER A 25 14.23 11.68 8.57
CA SER A 25 15.06 11.56 9.76
C SER A 25 14.33 10.87 10.90
N LYS A 26 13.06 11.22 11.12
CA LYS A 26 12.22 10.57 12.13
C LYS A 26 11.97 9.11 11.80
N ASP A 27 11.77 8.78 10.52
CA ASP A 27 11.60 7.41 10.07
C ASP A 27 12.86 6.59 10.30
N ILE A 28 14.03 7.14 10.02
CA ILE A 28 15.32 6.49 10.27
C ILE A 28 15.52 6.24 11.76
N GLU A 29 15.25 7.25 12.60
CA GLU A 29 15.33 7.12 14.06
C GLU A 29 14.37 6.05 14.58
N ARG A 30 13.13 6.04 14.09
CA ARG A 30 12.13 5.03 14.45
C ARG A 30 12.59 3.63 14.06
N LYS A 31 13.13 3.46 12.84
CA LYS A 31 13.66 2.18 12.38
C LYS A 31 14.83 1.71 13.24
N LYS A 32 15.69 2.63 13.65
CA LYS A 32 16.79 2.34 14.58
C LYS A 32 16.28 1.85 15.92
N LYS A 33 15.31 2.56 16.50
CA LYS A 33 14.68 2.15 17.77
C LYS A 33 14.01 0.79 17.65
N LEU A 34 13.34 0.52 16.53
CA LEU A 34 12.70 -0.76 16.27
C LEU A 34 13.72 -1.88 16.08
N ALA A 35 14.86 -1.58 15.44
CA ALA A 35 15.95 -2.55 15.30
C ALA A 35 16.60 -2.86 16.65
N ASP A 36 16.71 -1.89 17.54
CA ASP A 36 17.28 -2.06 18.88
C ASP A 36 16.29 -2.73 19.84
N SER A 37 14.98 -2.63 19.58
CA SER A 37 13.95 -3.31 20.35
C SER A 37 13.54 -4.60 19.63
N VAL A 38 13.77 -5.75 20.27
CA VAL A 38 13.33 -7.03 19.72
C VAL A 38 11.84 -7.16 19.91
N ILE A 39 11.09 -7.03 18.81
CA ILE A 39 9.65 -7.24 18.82
C ILE A 39 9.38 -8.69 18.40
N GLU A 40 8.74 -9.44 19.27
CA GLU A 40 8.28 -10.78 18.95
C GLU A 40 6.85 -10.69 18.42
N TYR A 41 6.72 -10.86 17.11
CA TYR A 41 5.41 -10.80 16.46
C TYR A 41 4.65 -12.09 16.72
N LYS A 42 3.54 -11.97 17.39
CA LYS A 42 2.72 -13.11 17.81
C LYS A 42 2.15 -13.91 16.63
N TYR A 43 1.84 -13.22 15.55
CA TYR A 43 1.22 -13.83 14.37
C TYR A 43 2.13 -13.77 13.13
N THR A 44 3.42 -13.66 13.34
CA THR A 44 4.43 -13.56 12.27
C THR A 44 4.15 -12.41 11.29
N GLU A 45 3.62 -11.29 11.81
CA GLU A 45 3.22 -10.14 10.98
C GLU A 45 4.38 -9.59 10.17
N ASP A 46 5.57 -9.58 10.72
CA ASP A 46 6.80 -9.15 10.03
C ASP A 46 7.06 -9.96 8.75
N LYS A 47 6.93 -11.28 8.85
CA LYS A 47 7.12 -12.18 7.71
C LYS A 47 5.99 -12.07 6.70
N LEU A 48 4.75 -11.93 7.19
CA LEU A 48 3.58 -11.77 6.34
C LEU A 48 3.61 -10.43 5.59
N LEU A 49 4.11 -9.36 6.20
CA LEU A 49 4.30 -8.08 5.52
C LEU A 49 5.33 -8.20 4.40
N GLU A 50 6.41 -8.91 4.63
CA GLU A 50 7.42 -9.16 3.59
C GLU A 50 6.83 -9.97 2.43
N GLU A 51 6.08 -11.00 2.74
CA GLU A 51 5.37 -11.81 1.73
C GLU A 51 4.37 -10.97 0.95
N LEU A 52 3.60 -10.13 1.63
CA LEU A 52 2.62 -9.24 1.02
C LEU A 52 3.29 -8.28 0.04
N LYS A 53 4.43 -7.71 0.41
CA LYS A 53 5.19 -6.83 -0.48
C LYS A 53 5.60 -7.56 -1.75
N LYS A 54 6.13 -8.76 -1.64
CA LYS A 54 6.51 -9.57 -2.80
C LYS A 54 5.33 -9.90 -3.70
N TYR A 55 4.19 -10.22 -3.09
CA TYR A 55 2.95 -10.48 -3.80
C TYR A 55 2.50 -9.24 -4.59
N ILE A 56 2.51 -8.07 -3.96
CA ILE A 56 2.13 -6.82 -4.61
C ILE A 56 3.09 -6.48 -5.75
N ASP A 57 4.40 -6.62 -5.54
CA ASP A 57 5.41 -6.38 -6.58
C ASP A 57 5.15 -7.27 -7.81
N ALA A 58 4.85 -8.55 -7.58
CA ALA A 58 4.53 -9.48 -8.66
C ALA A 58 3.23 -9.09 -9.39
N THR A 59 2.25 -8.58 -8.65
CA THR A 59 0.99 -8.09 -9.22
C THR A 59 1.23 -6.91 -10.16
N TYR A 60 2.08 -5.97 -9.76
CA TYR A 60 2.45 -4.83 -10.61
C TYR A 60 3.10 -5.30 -11.91
N ASN A 61 4.09 -6.17 -11.82
CA ASN A 61 4.78 -6.68 -13.01
C ASN A 61 3.83 -7.40 -13.98
N GLN A 62 2.90 -8.19 -13.45
CA GLN A 62 1.94 -8.94 -14.24
C GLN A 62 0.84 -8.07 -14.85
N HIS A 63 0.26 -7.19 -14.05
CA HIS A 63 -0.94 -6.45 -14.43
C HIS A 63 -0.63 -5.22 -15.27
N TYR A 64 0.48 -4.53 -15.03
CA TYR A 64 0.91 -3.43 -15.90
C TYR A 64 1.21 -3.91 -17.31
N ALA A 65 1.90 -5.04 -17.43
CA ALA A 65 2.19 -5.63 -18.72
C ALA A 65 0.92 -6.01 -19.49
N GLN A 66 -0.19 -6.28 -18.80
CA GLN A 66 -1.47 -6.66 -19.41
C GLN A 66 -2.50 -5.53 -19.44
N GLY A 67 -2.15 -4.32 -19.01
CA GLY A 67 -3.04 -3.17 -19.00
C GLY A 67 -4.13 -3.18 -17.94
N LYS A 68 -4.14 -4.13 -17.02
CA LYS A 68 -5.19 -4.27 -16.00
C LYS A 68 -5.21 -3.12 -14.99
N TYR A 69 -4.04 -2.52 -14.71
CA TYR A 69 -3.98 -1.37 -13.83
C TYR A 69 -4.61 -0.12 -14.44
N GLN A 70 -4.60 0.01 -15.75
CA GLN A 70 -5.28 1.11 -16.41
C GLN A 70 -6.78 1.08 -16.15
N ALA A 71 -7.39 -0.11 -16.10
CA ALA A 71 -8.81 -0.25 -15.76
C ALA A 71 -9.10 0.20 -14.33
N THR A 72 -8.24 -0.18 -13.37
CA THR A 72 -8.36 0.25 -11.97
C THR A 72 -8.24 1.77 -11.86
N ASP A 73 -7.25 2.35 -12.52
CA ASP A 73 -7.05 3.80 -12.52
C ASP A 73 -8.25 4.53 -13.10
N THR A 74 -8.84 4.01 -14.17
CA THR A 74 -10.06 4.58 -14.77
C THR A 74 -11.23 4.54 -13.80
N ILE A 75 -11.39 3.45 -13.06
CA ILE A 75 -12.44 3.30 -12.05
C ILE A 75 -12.26 4.31 -10.92
N ILE A 76 -11.01 4.50 -10.49
CA ILE A 76 -10.66 5.48 -9.44
C ILE A 76 -10.91 6.90 -9.93
N ASP A 77 -10.50 7.22 -11.15
CA ASP A 77 -10.69 8.55 -11.74
C ASP A 77 -12.17 8.88 -11.90
N ALA A 78 -13.01 7.88 -12.14
CA ALA A 78 -14.46 8.03 -12.23
C ALA A 78 -15.16 8.09 -10.87
N GLU A 79 -14.39 8.13 -9.78
CA GLU A 79 -14.89 8.21 -8.40
C GLU A 79 -15.62 6.94 -7.90
N TYR A 80 -15.37 5.80 -8.53
CA TYR A 80 -15.93 4.51 -8.10
C TYR A 80 -14.94 3.64 -7.33
N GLY A 81 -13.79 4.19 -6.96
CA GLY A 81 -12.70 3.44 -6.32
C GLY A 81 -13.09 2.79 -5.01
N GLU A 82 -13.84 3.49 -4.15
CA GLU A 82 -14.27 2.96 -2.86
C GLU A 82 -15.16 1.74 -3.03
N GLY A 83 -16.22 1.85 -3.84
CA GLY A 83 -17.12 0.74 -4.12
C GLY A 83 -16.40 -0.43 -4.79
N PHE A 84 -15.49 -0.14 -5.70
CA PHE A 84 -14.68 -1.15 -6.36
C PHE A 84 -13.84 -1.94 -5.36
N CYS A 85 -13.13 -1.25 -4.47
CA CYS A 85 -12.31 -1.89 -3.44
C CYS A 85 -13.17 -2.71 -2.46
N MET A 86 -14.25 -2.13 -1.96
CA MET A 86 -15.17 -2.82 -1.05
C MET A 86 -15.77 -4.06 -1.70
N GLY A 87 -16.24 -3.94 -2.93
CA GLY A 87 -16.82 -5.06 -3.66
C GLY A 87 -15.83 -6.20 -3.86
N ASN A 88 -14.58 -5.87 -4.18
CA ASN A 88 -13.54 -6.88 -4.35
C ASN A 88 -13.17 -7.54 -3.01
N MET A 89 -13.06 -6.78 -1.93
CA MET A 89 -12.81 -7.37 -0.61
C MET A 89 -13.91 -8.34 -0.20
N LEU A 90 -15.16 -7.96 -0.40
CA LEU A 90 -16.31 -8.82 -0.11
C LEU A 90 -16.33 -10.07 -0.98
N LYS A 91 -16.01 -9.92 -2.26
CA LYS A 91 -15.93 -11.04 -3.21
C LYS A 91 -14.93 -12.09 -2.75
N TYR A 92 -13.71 -11.67 -2.42
CA TYR A 92 -12.67 -12.61 -2.00
C TYR A 92 -12.91 -13.17 -0.61
N TRP A 93 -13.47 -12.39 0.30
CA TRP A 93 -13.87 -12.88 1.61
C TRP A 93 -14.92 -13.98 1.50
N LYS A 94 -15.92 -13.80 0.62
CA LYS A 94 -16.97 -14.79 0.38
C LYS A 94 -16.42 -16.02 -0.34
N ARG A 95 -15.43 -15.84 -1.21
CA ARG A 95 -14.81 -16.92 -1.99
C ARG A 95 -13.94 -17.84 -1.13
N TYR A 96 -13.29 -17.29 -0.11
CA TYR A 96 -12.39 -18.05 0.74
C TYR A 96 -13.10 -19.25 1.38
N GLY A 97 -12.52 -20.45 1.16
CA GLY A 97 -13.09 -21.70 1.64
C GLY A 97 -14.13 -22.32 0.72
N LYS A 98 -14.52 -21.66 -0.37
CA LYS A 98 -15.54 -22.16 -1.32
C LYS A 98 -14.95 -22.50 -2.68
N LYS A 99 -14.28 -21.56 -3.31
CA LYS A 99 -13.62 -21.79 -4.61
C LYS A 99 -12.14 -22.04 -4.36
N ASP A 100 -11.63 -23.17 -4.87
CA ASP A 100 -10.25 -23.62 -4.68
C ASP A 100 -9.89 -23.81 -3.19
N GLY A 101 -10.87 -24.11 -2.34
CA GLY A 101 -10.67 -24.32 -0.91
C GLY A 101 -10.28 -23.03 -0.17
N ARG A 102 -9.49 -23.18 0.88
CA ARG A 102 -8.97 -22.06 1.68
C ARG A 102 -7.71 -21.48 1.03
N ASN A 103 -7.90 -20.74 -0.04
CA ASN A 103 -6.84 -20.21 -0.85
C ASN A 103 -6.23 -18.95 -0.20
N ARG A 104 -4.96 -19.03 0.17
CA ARG A 104 -4.22 -17.90 0.76
C ARG A 104 -4.25 -16.65 -0.11
N LYS A 105 -4.29 -16.82 -1.44
CA LYS A 105 -4.36 -15.69 -2.38
C LYS A 105 -5.60 -14.84 -2.19
N ASP A 106 -6.72 -15.43 -1.80
CA ASP A 106 -7.93 -14.66 -1.51
C ASP A 106 -7.70 -13.68 -0.36
N LEU A 107 -7.00 -14.13 0.68
CA LEU A 107 -6.66 -13.27 1.82
C LEU A 107 -5.67 -12.17 1.44
N LEU A 108 -4.65 -12.48 0.64
CA LEU A 108 -3.70 -11.49 0.15
C LEU A 108 -4.39 -10.43 -0.71
N LYS A 109 -5.36 -10.82 -1.52
CA LYS A 109 -6.14 -9.89 -2.34
C LYS A 109 -6.99 -8.96 -1.47
N ILE A 110 -7.60 -9.47 -0.40
CA ILE A 110 -8.35 -8.66 0.54
C ILE A 110 -7.45 -7.57 1.14
N ILE A 111 -6.26 -7.95 1.58
CA ILE A 111 -5.30 -7.01 2.17
C ILE A 111 -4.90 -5.95 1.14
N HIS A 112 -4.61 -6.37 -0.09
CA HIS A 112 -4.18 -5.45 -1.15
C HIS A 112 -5.29 -4.44 -1.47
N TYR A 113 -6.53 -4.87 -1.61
CA TYR A 113 -7.64 -3.95 -1.84
C TYR A 113 -7.89 -3.03 -0.65
N ALA A 114 -7.67 -3.51 0.58
CA ALA A 114 -7.73 -2.66 1.76
C ALA A 114 -6.65 -1.58 1.75
N MET A 115 -5.46 -1.88 1.25
CA MET A 115 -4.38 -0.90 1.09
C MET A 115 -4.74 0.16 0.06
N ILE A 116 -5.31 -0.24 -1.08
CA ILE A 116 -5.79 0.70 -2.10
C ILE A 116 -6.88 1.60 -1.51
N MET A 117 -7.78 1.02 -0.72
CA MET A 117 -8.84 1.77 -0.04
C MET A 117 -8.26 2.79 0.94
N LEU A 118 -7.22 2.42 1.68
CA LEU A 118 -6.53 3.32 2.59
C LEU A 118 -5.89 4.49 1.83
N PHE A 119 -5.27 4.23 0.70
CA PHE A 119 -4.74 5.27 -0.19
C PHE A 119 -5.84 6.23 -0.64
N LEU A 120 -7.00 5.70 -1.04
CA LEU A 120 -8.14 6.53 -1.46
C LEU A 120 -8.68 7.37 -0.31
N HIS A 121 -8.77 6.79 0.88
CA HIS A 121 -9.18 7.51 2.08
C HIS A 121 -8.27 8.70 2.34
N ASP A 122 -6.97 8.48 2.34
CA ASP A 122 -5.98 9.55 2.57
C ASP A 122 -6.06 10.64 1.50
N SER A 123 -6.29 10.25 0.25
CA SER A 123 -6.42 11.19 -0.87
C SER A 123 -7.65 12.08 -0.73
N THR A 124 -8.74 11.57 -0.18
CA THR A 124 -9.97 12.35 0.01
C THR A 124 -9.90 13.28 1.22
N GLN A 125 -9.09 12.95 2.22
CA GLN A 125 -8.92 13.79 3.40
C GLN A 125 -8.06 15.03 3.14
N THR A 126 -7.28 15.03 2.08
CA THR A 126 -6.41 16.15 1.72
C THR A 126 -7.07 17.18 0.81
N LYS A 127 -8.30 16.96 0.42
CA LYS A 127 -9.06 17.92 -0.42
C LYS A 127 -9.70 19.03 0.39
#